data_0086c91b00ec06d718115aa137776531
#
_entry.id   0086c91b00ec06d718115aa137776531
#
_cell.length_a   1.000
_cell.length_b   1.000
_cell.length_c   1.000
_cell.angle_alpha   90.00
_cell.angle_beta   90.00
_cell.angle_gamma   90.00
#
_symmetry.space_group_name_H-M   'P 1'
#
loop_
_entity.id
_entity.type
_entity.pdbx_description
1 polymer ?
#
loop_
_entity_poly.entity_id
_entity_poly.type
_entity_poly.pdbx_seq_one_letter_code
_entity_poly.pdbx_strand_id
1 'polypeptide(L)'
;QVKKADSSFNAYSYQTMLSYYKAKTGNKDFSINYATEDECYSAIAEYEQAVLEEGDSIVDGSESININLEPQVAMTVIDQATGEVKALVGGRGDKTGNRTWNRATDTCRQPGSTFKIIGCYAAALDSGGLTLASVQDDAPFTVGSKTFNNYDRSYRGFTNIRMAITKSINIVTVKTLQEIGIDLGYQYAESFGISTLAEDDRNLSLALGGLTNGVTNLELTGAYATIANGGTYMEPKFYTKVLDHDGN
;
A
#
# COMPACT_ATOMS: atom_id res chain seq x y z
N GLN A 1 -11.08 35.66 -4.98
CA GLN A 1 -10.71 36.95 -4.41
C GLN A 1 -11.55 37.22 -3.17
N VAL A 2 -10.95 37.86 -2.19
CA VAL A 2 -11.62 38.29 -0.96
C VAL A 2 -11.66 39.85 -0.96
N LYS A 3 -12.83 40.40 -0.79
CA LYS A 3 -13.05 41.83 -0.51
C LYS A 3 -12.88 42.02 0.99
N LYS A 4 -11.91 42.82 1.39
CA LYS A 4 -11.64 43.16 2.78
C LYS A 4 -12.63 44.20 3.30
N ALA A 5 -12.77 44.30 4.62
CA ALA A 5 -13.62 45.26 5.29
C ALA A 5 -13.31 46.73 4.91
N ASP A 6 -12.06 47.04 4.56
CA ASP A 6 -11.59 48.35 4.09
C ASP A 6 -11.85 48.59 2.59
N SER A 7 -12.59 47.70 1.91
CA SER A 7 -12.86 47.66 0.48
C SER A 7 -11.67 47.37 -0.43
N SER A 8 -10.52 46.98 0.10
CA SER A 8 -9.43 46.45 -0.69
C SER A 8 -9.72 45.00 -1.13
N PHE A 9 -8.89 44.45 -2.04
CA PHE A 9 -9.06 43.09 -2.55
C PHE A 9 -7.75 42.29 -2.37
N ASN A 10 -7.87 41.10 -1.80
CA ASN A 10 -6.79 40.14 -1.73
C ASN A 10 -7.09 38.95 -2.65
N ALA A 11 -6.07 38.52 -3.38
CA ALA A 11 -6.11 37.31 -4.18
C ALA A 11 -5.43 36.15 -3.41
N TYR A 12 -6.15 35.06 -3.30
CA TYR A 12 -5.63 33.82 -2.74
C TYR A 12 -5.51 32.75 -3.84
N SER A 13 -4.56 31.86 -3.70
CA SER A 13 -4.23 30.89 -4.73
C SER A 13 -3.78 29.56 -4.12
N TYR A 14 -3.56 28.57 -4.94
CA TYR A 14 -2.90 27.31 -4.55
C TYR A 14 -1.62 27.56 -3.73
N GLN A 15 -0.79 28.54 -4.14
CA GLN A 15 0.49 28.82 -3.45
C GLN A 15 0.27 29.41 -2.05
N THR A 16 -0.72 30.27 -1.87
CA THR A 16 -1.04 30.81 -0.54
C THR A 16 -1.66 29.75 0.37
N MET A 17 -2.49 28.86 -0.16
CA MET A 17 -3.00 27.70 0.56
C MET A 17 -1.88 26.74 0.96
N LEU A 18 -0.96 26.43 0.05
CA LEU A 18 0.20 25.58 0.34
C LEU A 18 1.07 26.18 1.47
N SER A 19 1.29 27.48 1.43
CA SER A 19 2.08 28.19 2.46
C SER A 19 1.39 28.14 3.82
N TYR A 20 0.06 28.33 3.85
CA TYR A 20 -0.75 28.20 5.06
C TYR A 20 -0.60 26.81 5.70
N TYR A 21 -0.76 25.73 4.93
CA TYR A 21 -0.66 24.38 5.47
C TYR A 21 0.77 24.01 5.88
N LYS A 22 1.79 24.48 5.18
CA LYS A 22 3.19 24.33 5.63
C LYS A 22 3.43 24.99 6.97
N ALA A 23 2.91 26.16 7.17
CA ALA A 23 3.01 26.89 8.45
C ALA A 23 2.20 26.18 9.55
N LYS A 24 0.97 25.80 9.27
CA LYS A 24 0.05 25.13 10.21
C LYS A 24 0.60 23.79 10.71
N THR A 25 1.13 22.97 9.80
CA THR A 25 1.62 21.61 10.11
C THR A 25 3.08 21.60 10.60
N GLY A 26 3.82 22.69 10.40
CA GLY A 26 5.28 22.73 10.60
C GLY A 26 6.07 21.87 9.59
N ASN A 27 5.40 21.28 8.62
CA ASN A 27 5.99 20.41 7.59
C ASN A 27 6.35 21.23 6.35
N LYS A 28 7.65 21.48 6.13
CA LYS A 28 8.14 22.22 4.96
C LYS A 28 7.93 21.48 3.64
N ASP A 29 7.79 20.14 3.69
CA ASP A 29 7.57 19.28 2.53
C ASP A 29 6.09 18.95 2.31
N PHE A 30 5.18 19.62 3.03
CA PHE A 30 3.74 19.45 2.84
C PHE A 30 3.35 19.74 1.38
N SER A 31 2.53 18.87 0.82
CA SER A 31 1.93 19.02 -0.52
C SER A 31 0.41 18.98 -0.41
N ILE A 32 -0.28 19.75 -1.27
CA ILE A 32 -1.74 19.75 -1.35
C ILE A 32 -2.18 18.54 -2.20
N ASN A 33 -2.04 17.34 -1.65
CA ASN A 33 -2.50 16.09 -2.23
C ASN A 33 -3.36 15.37 -1.20
N TYR A 34 -4.56 15.01 -1.57
CA TYR A 34 -5.54 14.35 -0.71
C TYR A 34 -5.92 13.00 -1.29
N ALA A 35 -6.36 12.08 -0.43
CA ALA A 35 -6.73 10.74 -0.86
C ALA A 35 -8.10 10.71 -1.52
N THR A 36 -8.97 11.65 -1.15
CA THR A 36 -10.35 11.76 -1.67
C THR A 36 -10.68 13.21 -2.07
N GLU A 37 -11.69 13.36 -2.92
CA GLU A 37 -12.22 14.65 -3.31
C GLU A 37 -12.82 15.40 -2.10
N ASP A 38 -13.50 14.68 -1.19
CA ASP A 38 -14.10 15.25 0.02
C ASP A 38 -13.04 15.83 0.97
N GLU A 39 -11.90 15.17 1.12
CA GLU A 39 -10.76 15.69 1.90
C GLU A 39 -10.22 16.97 1.27
N CYS A 40 -10.16 17.03 -0.06
CA CYS A 40 -9.70 18.22 -0.77
C CYS A 40 -10.64 19.40 -0.55
N TYR A 41 -11.96 19.20 -0.72
CA TYR A 41 -12.94 20.25 -0.45
C TYR A 41 -12.95 20.69 1.01
N SER A 42 -12.81 19.77 1.95
CA SER A 42 -12.71 20.08 3.37
C SER A 42 -11.51 20.97 3.69
N ALA A 43 -10.37 20.69 3.07
CA ALA A 43 -9.17 21.50 3.24
C ALA A 43 -9.29 22.88 2.58
N ILE A 44 -9.95 22.99 1.42
CA ILE A 44 -10.23 24.26 0.79
C ILE A 44 -11.13 25.13 1.70
N ALA A 45 -12.23 24.56 2.19
CA ALA A 45 -13.18 25.26 3.06
C ALA A 45 -12.51 25.71 4.39
N GLU A 46 -11.63 24.88 4.95
CA GLU A 46 -10.84 25.28 6.12
C GLU A 46 -9.91 26.46 5.82
N TYR A 47 -9.23 26.42 4.68
CA TYR A 47 -8.35 27.51 4.27
C TYR A 47 -9.12 28.80 4.02
N GLU A 48 -10.27 28.74 3.36
CA GLU A 48 -11.13 29.90 3.14
C GLU A 48 -11.56 30.54 4.46
N GLN A 49 -11.98 29.73 5.43
CA GLN A 49 -12.32 30.24 6.76
C GLN A 49 -11.12 30.87 7.47
N ALA A 50 -9.93 30.34 7.28
CA ALA A 50 -8.71 30.85 7.93
C ALA A 50 -8.22 32.19 7.35
N VAL A 51 -8.58 32.53 6.11
CA VAL A 51 -8.14 33.78 5.47
C VAL A 51 -9.18 34.89 5.55
N LEU A 52 -10.41 34.58 6.00
CA LEU A 52 -11.49 35.57 6.20
C LEU A 52 -11.39 36.14 7.60
N GLU A 53 -11.45 37.47 7.70
CA GLU A 53 -11.56 38.23 8.93
C GLU A 53 -12.96 38.85 9.05
N GLU A 54 -13.26 39.42 10.21
CA GLU A 54 -14.57 40.06 10.42
C GLU A 54 -14.81 41.20 9.42
N GLY A 55 -15.92 41.11 8.70
CA GLY A 55 -16.29 42.07 7.65
C GLY A 55 -15.75 41.77 6.26
N ASP A 56 -14.97 40.70 6.10
CA ASP A 56 -14.50 40.22 4.79
C ASP A 56 -15.61 39.41 4.06
N SER A 57 -15.57 39.40 2.74
CA SER A 57 -16.44 38.56 1.92
C SER A 57 -15.71 38.00 0.70
N ILE A 58 -16.07 36.78 0.32
CA ILE A 58 -15.61 36.20 -0.96
C ILE A 58 -16.35 36.95 -2.07
N VAL A 59 -15.61 37.36 -3.10
CA VAL A 59 -16.19 38.03 -4.27
C VAL A 59 -16.95 36.99 -5.10
N ASP A 60 -18.23 37.23 -5.32
CA ASP A 60 -19.08 36.30 -6.07
C ASP A 60 -18.52 36.01 -7.47
N GLY A 61 -18.50 34.76 -7.86
CA GLY A 61 -17.94 34.28 -9.13
C GLY A 61 -16.42 34.41 -9.30
N SER A 62 -15.67 34.82 -8.26
CA SER A 62 -14.20 34.89 -8.31
C SER A 62 -13.48 33.61 -7.86
N GLU A 63 -14.25 32.65 -7.38
CA GLU A 63 -13.70 31.34 -6.98
C GLU A 63 -13.59 30.43 -8.20
N SER A 64 -12.45 29.74 -8.30
CA SER A 64 -12.22 28.71 -9.30
C SER A 64 -11.45 27.58 -8.65
N ILE A 65 -12.11 26.45 -8.42
CA ILE A 65 -11.53 25.23 -7.89
C ILE A 65 -11.33 24.25 -9.04
N ASN A 66 -10.11 23.78 -9.22
CA ASN A 66 -9.80 22.74 -10.19
C ASN A 66 -9.11 21.58 -9.49
N ILE A 67 -9.83 20.47 -9.31
CA ILE A 67 -9.34 19.24 -8.71
C ILE A 67 -8.97 18.27 -9.82
N ASN A 68 -7.69 17.89 -9.89
CA ASN A 68 -7.20 16.94 -10.86
C ASN A 68 -6.98 15.58 -10.21
N LEU A 69 -7.64 14.56 -10.75
CA LEU A 69 -7.36 13.19 -10.37
C LEU A 69 -6.02 12.76 -10.97
N GLU A 70 -5.01 12.53 -10.13
CA GLU A 70 -3.70 12.06 -10.53
C GLU A 70 -3.49 10.60 -10.12
N PRO A 71 -3.89 9.61 -10.95
CA PRO A 71 -3.59 8.21 -10.68
C PRO A 71 -2.08 8.02 -10.68
N GLN A 72 -1.58 7.38 -9.59
CA GLN A 72 -0.17 7.13 -9.39
C GLN A 72 0.16 5.66 -9.67
N VAL A 73 1.43 5.40 -9.96
CA VAL A 73 1.96 4.05 -10.17
C VAL A 73 3.32 3.94 -9.49
N ALA A 74 3.59 2.76 -8.93
CA ALA A 74 4.92 2.38 -8.47
C ALA A 74 5.27 1.02 -9.06
N MET A 75 6.53 0.85 -9.42
CA MET A 75 7.05 -0.40 -9.98
C MET A 75 8.45 -0.65 -9.48
N THR A 76 8.75 -1.92 -9.19
CA THR A 76 10.08 -2.38 -8.81
C THR A 76 10.46 -3.59 -9.69
N VAL A 77 11.71 -3.63 -10.14
CA VAL A 77 12.31 -4.77 -10.83
C VAL A 77 13.54 -5.19 -10.07
N ILE A 78 13.59 -6.45 -9.64
CA ILE A 78 14.68 -7.04 -8.86
C ILE A 78 15.29 -8.21 -9.63
N ASP A 79 16.62 -8.28 -9.64
CA ASP A 79 17.33 -9.50 -9.99
C ASP A 79 17.23 -10.46 -8.80
N GLN A 80 16.46 -11.53 -8.96
CA GLN A 80 16.17 -12.47 -7.87
C GLN A 80 17.41 -13.19 -7.35
N ALA A 81 18.44 -13.38 -8.18
CA ALA A 81 19.66 -14.10 -7.79
C ALA A 81 20.59 -13.24 -6.92
N THR A 82 20.55 -11.91 -7.08
CA THR A 82 21.48 -10.99 -6.41
C THR A 82 20.81 -10.03 -5.43
N GLY A 83 19.49 -9.86 -5.49
CA GLY A 83 18.76 -8.84 -4.75
C GLY A 83 18.91 -7.42 -5.33
N GLU A 84 19.63 -7.25 -6.44
CA GLU A 84 19.84 -5.92 -7.02
C GLU A 84 18.55 -5.36 -7.61
N VAL A 85 18.18 -4.17 -7.19
CA VAL A 85 17.07 -3.40 -7.77
C VAL A 85 17.53 -2.82 -9.10
N LYS A 86 17.08 -3.42 -10.20
CA LYS A 86 17.48 -3.03 -11.56
C LYS A 86 16.70 -1.82 -12.08
N ALA A 87 15.46 -1.64 -11.62
CA ALA A 87 14.66 -0.47 -11.90
C ALA A 87 13.65 -0.22 -10.78
N LEU A 88 13.36 1.05 -10.53
CA LEU A 88 12.37 1.46 -9.56
C LEU A 88 11.69 2.75 -10.02
N VAL A 89 10.36 2.73 -10.00
CA VAL A 89 9.51 3.90 -10.28
C VAL A 89 8.66 4.15 -9.06
N GLY A 90 8.82 5.31 -8.43
CA GLY A 90 8.10 5.68 -7.21
C GLY A 90 6.86 6.54 -7.43
N GLY A 91 6.55 6.91 -8.66
CA GLY A 91 5.39 7.72 -9.01
C GLY A 91 5.33 8.03 -10.49
N ARG A 92 4.18 8.54 -10.94
CA ARG A 92 3.95 9.00 -12.31
C ARG A 92 4.37 10.47 -12.45
N GLY A 93 4.76 10.85 -13.67
CA GLY A 93 5.15 12.21 -14.03
C GLY A 93 6.62 12.52 -13.76
N ASP A 94 7.00 13.75 -14.08
CA ASP A 94 8.37 14.22 -13.94
C ASP A 94 8.75 14.43 -12.48
N LYS A 95 9.97 14.09 -12.14
CA LYS A 95 10.50 14.32 -10.79
C LYS A 95 10.93 15.79 -10.66
N THR A 96 10.18 16.56 -9.90
CA THR A 96 10.38 18.00 -9.72
C THR A 96 11.36 18.38 -8.62
N GLY A 97 11.86 17.40 -7.84
CA GLY A 97 12.77 17.66 -6.72
C GLY A 97 13.52 16.42 -6.26
N ASN A 98 14.51 16.61 -5.41
CA ASN A 98 15.20 15.52 -4.72
C ASN A 98 14.44 15.09 -3.48
N ARG A 99 14.56 13.78 -3.09
CA ARG A 99 13.92 13.20 -1.90
C ARG A 99 12.40 13.40 -1.89
N THR A 100 11.77 13.34 -3.07
CA THR A 100 10.32 13.30 -3.18
C THR A 100 9.80 11.93 -2.76
N TRP A 101 8.53 11.88 -2.36
CA TRP A 101 7.86 10.65 -1.93
C TRP A 101 7.98 9.53 -2.97
N ASN A 102 8.52 8.39 -2.56
CA ASN A 102 8.69 7.22 -3.40
C ASN A 102 7.66 6.14 -3.01
N ARG A 103 6.60 6.00 -3.79
CA ARG A 103 5.53 5.06 -3.48
C ARG A 103 5.91 3.59 -3.54
N ALA A 104 7.06 3.27 -4.13
CA ALA A 104 7.55 1.90 -4.14
C ALA A 104 8.16 1.48 -2.79
N THR A 105 8.72 2.45 -2.03
CA THR A 105 9.40 2.22 -0.75
C THR A 105 8.67 2.82 0.45
N ASP A 106 7.97 3.95 0.26
CA ASP A 106 7.45 4.77 1.35
C ASP A 106 5.92 4.66 1.52
N THR A 107 5.27 3.88 0.65
CA THR A 107 3.82 3.68 0.71
C THR A 107 3.48 2.21 0.89
N CYS A 108 2.83 1.89 2.01
CA CYS A 108 2.23 0.59 2.23
C CYS A 108 0.81 0.55 1.65
N ARG A 109 0.45 -0.57 1.03
CA ARG A 109 -0.89 -0.87 0.51
C ARG A 109 -1.27 -2.29 0.84
N GLN A 110 -2.56 -2.54 0.93
CA GLN A 110 -3.10 -3.89 1.13
C GLN A 110 -2.74 -4.76 -0.09
N PRO A 111 -1.94 -5.82 0.08
CA PRO A 111 -1.55 -6.67 -1.05
C PRO A 111 -2.72 -7.53 -1.56
N GLY A 112 -3.73 -7.74 -0.74
CA GLY A 112 -4.88 -8.58 -1.08
C GLY A 112 -4.47 -9.98 -1.49
N SER A 113 -5.12 -10.53 -2.50
CA SER A 113 -4.91 -11.92 -2.96
C SER A 113 -3.50 -12.24 -3.44
N THR A 114 -2.67 -11.25 -3.74
CA THR A 114 -1.25 -11.50 -4.06
C THR A 114 -0.50 -12.04 -2.84
N PHE A 115 -0.98 -11.78 -1.64
CA PHE A 115 -0.36 -12.24 -0.40
C PHE A 115 -0.66 -13.72 -0.06
N LYS A 116 -1.63 -14.36 -0.70
CA LYS A 116 -2.01 -15.76 -0.44
C LYS A 116 -0.83 -16.73 -0.53
N ILE A 117 0.08 -16.49 -1.47
CA ILE A 117 1.28 -17.31 -1.63
C ILE A 117 2.22 -17.07 -0.45
N ILE A 118 2.51 -15.81 -0.13
CA ILE A 118 3.50 -15.41 0.89
C ILE A 118 3.00 -15.72 2.30
N GLY A 119 1.76 -15.36 2.63
CA GLY A 119 1.19 -15.49 3.98
C GLY A 119 0.51 -16.83 4.26
N CYS A 120 0.44 -17.75 3.29
CA CYS A 120 -0.24 -19.03 3.50
C CYS A 120 0.39 -20.19 2.72
N TYR A 121 0.34 -20.18 1.38
CA TYR A 121 0.64 -21.39 0.61
C TYR A 121 2.11 -21.78 0.62
N ALA A 122 3.04 -20.83 0.68
CA ALA A 122 4.46 -21.15 0.80
C ALA A 122 4.71 -21.97 2.08
N ALA A 123 4.22 -21.49 3.22
CA ALA A 123 4.29 -22.19 4.49
C ALA A 123 3.60 -23.57 4.46
N ALA A 124 2.42 -23.63 3.86
CA ALA A 124 1.63 -24.86 3.78
C ALA A 124 2.34 -25.96 2.99
N LEU A 125 2.99 -25.60 1.88
CA LEU A 125 3.63 -26.55 0.96
C LEU A 125 5.05 -26.94 1.41
N ASP A 126 5.76 -26.05 2.09
CA ASP A 126 7.13 -26.30 2.53
C ASP A 126 7.17 -27.01 3.89
N SER A 127 6.57 -26.41 4.92
CA SER A 127 6.65 -26.89 6.32
C SER A 127 5.32 -27.37 6.91
N GLY A 128 4.19 -26.99 6.32
CA GLY A 128 2.85 -27.32 6.81
C GLY A 128 2.38 -28.73 6.50
N GLY A 129 3.19 -29.54 5.81
CA GLY A 129 2.88 -30.94 5.49
C GLY A 129 1.81 -31.13 4.40
N LEU A 130 1.40 -30.07 3.70
CA LEU A 130 0.43 -30.11 2.63
C LEU A 130 1.10 -30.18 1.25
N THR A 131 0.30 -30.55 0.25
CA THR A 131 0.74 -30.62 -1.14
C THR A 131 -0.24 -29.87 -2.04
N LEU A 132 0.11 -29.63 -3.28
CA LEU A 132 -0.81 -29.05 -4.26
C LEU A 132 -2.08 -29.92 -4.51
N ALA A 133 -2.04 -31.19 -4.14
CA ALA A 133 -3.18 -32.12 -4.22
C ALA A 133 -4.02 -32.15 -2.93
N SER A 134 -3.53 -31.60 -1.82
CA SER A 134 -4.28 -31.51 -0.56
C SER A 134 -5.59 -30.73 -0.79
N VAL A 135 -6.67 -31.20 -0.17
CA VAL A 135 -8.04 -30.74 -0.47
C VAL A 135 -8.63 -30.06 0.76
N GLN A 136 -9.31 -28.94 0.53
CA GLN A 136 -10.17 -28.25 1.48
C GLN A 136 -11.58 -28.15 0.92
N ASP A 137 -12.58 -28.09 1.82
CA ASP A 137 -13.97 -27.88 1.42
C ASP A 137 -14.23 -26.37 1.24
N ASP A 138 -14.44 -25.95 -0.01
CA ASP A 138 -14.87 -24.59 -0.37
C ASP A 138 -16.38 -24.45 -0.14
N ALA A 139 -16.76 -24.26 1.11
CA ALA A 139 -18.13 -24.08 1.60
C ALA A 139 -18.20 -22.84 2.52
N PRO A 140 -19.40 -22.31 2.83
CA PRO A 140 -19.56 -21.18 3.76
C PRO A 140 -18.73 -21.37 5.01
N PHE A 141 -17.93 -20.34 5.38
CA PHE A 141 -16.97 -20.46 6.46
C PHE A 141 -17.00 -19.24 7.38
N THR A 142 -17.24 -19.46 8.66
CA THR A 142 -17.31 -18.44 9.71
C THR A 142 -16.44 -18.84 10.88
N VAL A 143 -15.65 -17.92 11.39
CA VAL A 143 -14.85 -18.09 12.61
C VAL A 143 -15.15 -16.92 13.54
N GLY A 144 -15.69 -17.23 14.72
CA GLY A 144 -16.21 -16.22 15.64
C GLY A 144 -17.31 -15.38 14.97
N SER A 145 -17.15 -14.09 14.94
CA SER A 145 -18.08 -13.16 14.26
C SER A 145 -17.75 -12.90 12.79
N LYS A 146 -16.60 -13.42 12.27
CA LYS A 146 -16.12 -13.11 10.92
C LYS A 146 -16.50 -14.19 9.93
N THR A 147 -17.26 -13.81 8.91
CA THR A 147 -17.61 -14.68 7.76
C THR A 147 -16.69 -14.40 6.59
N PHE A 148 -16.06 -15.44 6.07
CA PHE A 148 -15.22 -15.37 4.87
C PHE A 148 -16.02 -15.76 3.64
N ASN A 149 -15.79 -15.09 2.53
CA ASN A 149 -16.49 -15.33 1.27
C ASN A 149 -15.49 -15.37 0.11
N ASN A 150 -15.80 -16.16 -0.90
CA ASN A 150 -15.16 -16.04 -2.19
C ASN A 150 -15.57 -14.73 -2.89
N TYR A 151 -14.73 -14.23 -3.79
CA TYR A 151 -15.00 -13.00 -4.54
C TYR A 151 -16.31 -13.06 -5.32
N ASP A 152 -16.54 -14.21 -5.98
CA ASP A 152 -17.73 -14.49 -6.81
C ASP A 152 -18.96 -14.98 -6.01
N ARG A 153 -18.85 -15.04 -4.67
CA ARG A 153 -19.90 -15.51 -3.77
C ARG A 153 -20.38 -16.94 -4.07
N SER A 154 -19.61 -17.73 -4.81
CA SER A 154 -19.89 -19.13 -5.13
C SER A 154 -18.97 -20.07 -4.36
N TYR A 155 -19.39 -21.32 -4.23
CA TYR A 155 -18.67 -22.39 -3.52
C TYR A 155 -18.52 -23.59 -4.44
N ARG A 156 -17.39 -24.28 -4.35
CA ARG A 156 -16.99 -25.36 -5.26
C ARG A 156 -16.92 -26.73 -4.60
N GLY A 157 -17.13 -26.79 -3.26
CA GLY A 157 -16.95 -28.01 -2.50
C GLY A 157 -15.49 -28.42 -2.41
N PHE A 158 -15.21 -29.71 -2.38
CA PHE A 158 -13.85 -30.23 -2.25
C PHE A 158 -12.93 -29.73 -3.36
N THR A 159 -12.01 -28.88 -2.99
CA THR A 159 -11.12 -28.16 -3.91
C THR A 159 -9.67 -28.30 -3.47
N ASN A 160 -8.80 -28.73 -4.37
CA ASN A 160 -7.38 -28.86 -4.06
C ASN A 160 -6.65 -27.51 -4.07
N ILE A 161 -5.48 -27.48 -3.39
CA ILE A 161 -4.66 -26.26 -3.24
C ILE A 161 -4.26 -25.70 -4.62
N ARG A 162 -3.92 -26.53 -5.60
CA ARG A 162 -3.58 -26.07 -6.95
C ARG A 162 -4.70 -25.25 -7.57
N MET A 163 -5.93 -25.77 -7.51
CA MET A 163 -7.11 -25.07 -8.03
C MET A 163 -7.37 -23.78 -7.24
N ALA A 164 -7.21 -23.84 -5.92
CA ALA A 164 -7.40 -22.69 -5.04
C ALA A 164 -6.42 -21.53 -5.37
N ILE A 165 -5.16 -21.84 -5.65
CA ILE A 165 -4.17 -20.88 -6.12
C ILE A 165 -4.59 -20.34 -7.50
N THR A 166 -4.88 -21.21 -8.46
CA THR A 166 -5.21 -20.85 -9.85
C THR A 166 -6.45 -19.97 -9.94
N LYS A 167 -7.46 -20.23 -9.11
CA LYS A 167 -8.74 -19.50 -9.09
C LYS A 167 -8.81 -18.44 -7.98
N SER A 168 -7.73 -18.29 -7.22
CA SER A 168 -7.67 -17.35 -6.09
C SER A 168 -8.82 -17.50 -5.09
N ILE A 169 -9.12 -18.74 -4.68
CA ILE A 169 -10.24 -19.09 -3.82
C ILE A 169 -9.92 -18.66 -2.38
N ASN A 170 -10.75 -17.80 -1.80
CA ASN A 170 -10.50 -17.23 -0.47
C ASN A 170 -10.70 -18.28 0.64
N ILE A 171 -11.79 -18.99 0.62
CA ILE A 171 -12.17 -19.92 1.72
C ILE A 171 -11.15 -21.02 1.87
N VAL A 172 -10.71 -21.63 0.77
CA VAL A 172 -9.67 -22.66 0.79
C VAL A 172 -8.38 -22.11 1.39
N THR A 173 -7.97 -20.88 1.00
CA THR A 173 -6.77 -20.26 1.54
C THR A 173 -6.86 -20.05 3.06
N VAL A 174 -8.00 -19.52 3.54
CA VAL A 174 -8.20 -19.25 4.97
C VAL A 174 -8.21 -20.55 5.78
N LYS A 175 -8.88 -21.58 5.30
CA LYS A 175 -8.89 -22.91 5.94
C LYS A 175 -7.51 -23.55 5.94
N THR A 176 -6.75 -23.39 4.86
CA THR A 176 -5.36 -23.88 4.78
C THR A 176 -4.49 -23.17 5.84
N LEU A 177 -4.59 -21.84 5.99
CA LEU A 177 -3.85 -21.13 7.03
C LEU A 177 -4.29 -21.57 8.45
N GLN A 178 -5.59 -21.79 8.64
CA GLN A 178 -6.10 -22.29 9.92
C GLN A 178 -5.52 -23.67 10.26
N GLU A 179 -5.41 -24.57 9.28
CA GLU A 179 -4.91 -25.93 9.45
C GLU A 179 -3.40 -25.94 9.82
N ILE A 180 -2.60 -25.16 9.12
CA ILE A 180 -1.14 -25.12 9.38
C ILE A 180 -0.76 -24.24 10.57
N GLY A 181 -1.68 -23.42 11.07
CA GLY A 181 -1.46 -22.42 12.12
C GLY A 181 -1.05 -21.05 11.58
N ILE A 182 -1.66 -20.01 12.16
CA ILE A 182 -1.45 -18.62 11.74
C ILE A 182 0.01 -18.19 11.92
N ASP A 183 0.64 -18.60 13.03
CA ASP A 183 2.03 -18.25 13.34
C ASP A 183 3.00 -18.75 12.30
N LEU A 184 2.77 -19.94 11.72
CA LEU A 184 3.62 -20.46 10.67
C LEU A 184 3.53 -19.58 9.40
N GLY A 185 2.32 -19.18 8.99
CA GLY A 185 2.14 -18.25 7.87
C GLY A 185 2.77 -16.89 8.12
N TYR A 186 2.65 -16.38 9.33
CA TYR A 186 3.24 -15.11 9.76
C TYR A 186 4.78 -15.15 9.70
N GLN A 187 5.41 -16.18 10.27
CA GLN A 187 6.87 -16.38 10.24
C GLN A 187 7.41 -16.50 8.81
N TYR A 188 6.67 -17.18 7.92
CA TYR A 188 7.05 -17.24 6.51
C TYR A 188 7.00 -15.88 5.85
N ALA A 189 5.97 -15.08 6.10
CA ALA A 189 5.88 -13.73 5.56
C ALA A 189 7.05 -12.84 6.04
N GLU A 190 7.44 -12.93 7.32
CA GLU A 190 8.65 -12.28 7.84
C GLU A 190 9.92 -12.77 7.12
N SER A 191 10.05 -14.09 6.93
CA SER A 191 11.20 -14.70 6.24
C SER A 191 11.30 -14.29 4.77
N PHE A 192 10.20 -13.92 4.14
CA PHE A 192 10.15 -13.36 2.81
C PHE A 192 10.51 -11.86 2.76
N GLY A 193 10.90 -11.25 3.90
CA GLY A 193 11.33 -9.86 4.00
C GLY A 193 10.20 -8.85 4.15
N ILE A 194 9.01 -9.26 4.56
CA ILE A 194 7.92 -8.34 4.89
C ILE A 194 8.16 -7.79 6.29
N SER A 195 8.60 -6.55 6.40
CA SER A 195 8.94 -5.88 7.67
C SER A 195 7.80 -5.08 8.26
N THR A 196 6.74 -4.85 7.50
CA THR A 196 5.60 -4.00 7.88
C THR A 196 4.49 -4.73 8.65
N LEU A 197 4.67 -6.03 8.90
CA LEU A 197 3.73 -6.84 9.69
C LEU A 197 3.59 -6.30 11.11
N ALA A 198 2.36 -6.29 11.60
CA ALA A 198 2.03 -5.95 12.97
C ALA A 198 1.60 -7.21 13.74
N GLU A 199 1.67 -7.19 15.07
CA GLU A 199 1.19 -8.30 15.90
C GLU A 199 -0.31 -8.59 15.68
N ASP A 200 -1.09 -7.55 15.38
CA ASP A 200 -2.51 -7.66 15.03
C ASP A 200 -2.76 -8.42 13.71
N ASP A 201 -1.73 -8.64 12.89
CA ASP A 201 -1.83 -9.44 11.67
C ASP A 201 -1.81 -10.94 11.93
N ARG A 202 -1.57 -11.38 13.19
CA ARG A 202 -1.68 -12.78 13.62
C ARG A 202 -3.13 -13.23 13.68
N ASN A 203 -3.79 -13.17 12.55
CA ASN A 203 -5.18 -13.60 12.38
C ASN A 203 -5.43 -14.17 10.98
N LEU A 204 -6.58 -14.81 10.76
CA LEU A 204 -6.89 -15.48 9.49
C LEU A 204 -6.98 -14.53 8.27
N SER A 205 -7.06 -13.20 8.48
CA SER A 205 -7.04 -12.24 7.36
C SER A 205 -5.67 -12.17 6.68
N LEU A 206 -4.61 -12.55 7.39
CA LEU A 206 -3.25 -12.71 6.85
C LEU A 206 -3.27 -13.51 5.55
N ALA A 207 -4.02 -14.64 5.54
CA ALA A 207 -4.16 -15.50 4.37
C ALA A 207 -4.63 -14.76 3.11
N LEU A 208 -5.36 -13.66 3.26
CA LEU A 208 -5.97 -12.91 2.17
C LEU A 208 -5.29 -11.56 1.91
N GLY A 209 -4.20 -11.28 2.63
CA GLY A 209 -3.49 -9.99 2.54
C GLY A 209 -4.28 -8.82 3.13
N GLY A 210 -5.15 -9.11 4.11
CA GLY A 210 -5.80 -8.10 4.93
C GLY A 210 -4.90 -7.78 6.14
N LEU A 211 -3.95 -6.86 5.94
CA LEU A 211 -2.91 -6.51 6.90
C LEU A 211 -3.19 -5.15 7.54
N THR A 212 -2.71 -4.94 8.75
CA THR A 212 -2.85 -3.69 9.51
C THR A 212 -2.23 -2.51 8.76
N ASN A 213 -0.96 -2.63 8.40
CA ASN A 213 -0.21 -1.58 7.69
C ASN A 213 -0.23 -1.79 6.16
N GLY A 214 -0.44 -3.01 5.69
CA GLY A 214 -0.15 -3.40 4.30
C GLY A 214 1.34 -3.65 4.09
N VAL A 215 1.78 -3.65 2.83
CA VAL A 215 3.19 -3.88 2.43
C VAL A 215 3.63 -2.84 1.41
N THR A 216 4.94 -2.61 1.31
CA THR A 216 5.50 -1.79 0.23
C THR A 216 5.59 -2.60 -1.08
N ASN A 217 5.62 -1.90 -2.21
CA ASN A 217 5.83 -2.54 -3.51
C ASN A 217 7.20 -3.24 -3.57
N LEU A 218 8.22 -2.64 -2.97
CA LEU A 218 9.57 -3.22 -2.91
C LEU A 218 9.59 -4.55 -2.14
N GLU A 219 9.01 -4.60 -0.92
CA GLU A 219 8.95 -5.81 -0.09
C GLU A 219 8.20 -6.93 -0.79
N LEU A 220 7.03 -6.64 -1.35
CA LEU A 220 6.25 -7.65 -2.06
C LEU A 220 6.99 -8.19 -3.29
N THR A 221 7.72 -7.32 -4.01
CA THR A 221 8.56 -7.75 -5.14
C THR A 221 9.71 -8.64 -4.66
N GLY A 222 10.37 -8.30 -3.56
CA GLY A 222 11.42 -9.13 -2.93
C GLY A 222 10.91 -10.49 -2.47
N ALA A 223 9.71 -10.52 -1.89
CA ALA A 223 9.06 -11.76 -1.48
C ALA A 223 8.81 -12.69 -2.67
N TYR A 224 8.32 -12.17 -3.78
CA TYR A 224 8.14 -12.97 -5.01
C TYR A 224 9.47 -13.32 -5.69
N ALA A 225 10.49 -12.46 -5.60
CA ALA A 225 11.84 -12.77 -6.06
C ALA A 225 12.42 -13.97 -5.30
N THR A 226 12.11 -14.12 -4.01
CA THR A 226 12.50 -15.29 -3.20
C THR A 226 11.93 -16.60 -3.77
N ILE A 227 10.67 -16.59 -4.17
CA ILE A 227 10.05 -17.77 -4.81
C ILE A 227 10.75 -18.09 -6.14
N ALA A 228 11.01 -17.08 -6.97
CA ALA A 228 11.72 -17.24 -8.24
C ALA A 228 13.17 -17.69 -8.06
N ASN A 229 13.77 -17.43 -6.89
CA ASN A 229 15.13 -17.82 -6.51
C ASN A 229 15.18 -19.16 -5.73
N GLY A 230 14.21 -20.03 -5.92
CA GLY A 230 14.17 -21.34 -5.28
C GLY A 230 14.00 -21.32 -3.76
N GLY A 231 13.42 -20.27 -3.21
CA GLY A 231 13.18 -20.10 -1.78
C GLY A 231 14.29 -19.32 -1.03
N THR A 232 15.33 -18.87 -1.74
CA THR A 232 16.40 -18.09 -1.11
C THR A 232 16.08 -16.60 -1.16
N TYR A 233 15.85 -15.98 -0.01
CA TYR A 233 15.63 -14.54 0.11
C TYR A 233 16.95 -13.78 -0.11
N MET A 234 16.90 -12.79 -0.99
CA MET A 234 17.97 -11.82 -1.22
C MET A 234 17.44 -10.43 -0.87
N GLU A 235 18.04 -9.80 0.14
CA GLU A 235 17.64 -8.44 0.53
C GLU A 235 17.79 -7.48 -0.65
N PRO A 236 16.74 -6.68 -0.97
CA PRO A 236 16.81 -5.70 -2.04
C PRO A 236 17.88 -4.64 -1.78
N LYS A 237 18.75 -4.41 -2.76
CA LYS A 237 19.83 -3.44 -2.67
C LYS A 237 19.91 -2.54 -3.90
N PHE A 238 20.19 -1.27 -3.68
CA PHE A 238 20.24 -0.23 -4.72
C PHE A 238 21.66 0.08 -5.18
N TYR A 239 22.67 -0.36 -4.45
CA TYR A 239 24.09 -0.18 -4.77
C TYR A 239 24.88 -1.38 -4.27
N THR A 240 25.98 -1.66 -4.93
CA THR A 240 26.90 -2.76 -4.56
C THR A 240 28.18 -2.23 -3.94
N LYS A 241 28.52 -0.96 -4.19
CA LYS A 241 29.73 -0.34 -3.71
C LYS A 241 29.53 1.17 -3.55
N VAL A 242 30.07 1.73 -2.50
CA VAL A 242 30.22 3.18 -2.29
C VAL A 242 31.70 3.49 -2.31
N LEU A 243 32.10 4.41 -3.17
CA LEU A 243 33.49 4.84 -3.29
C LEU A 243 33.62 6.31 -2.85
N ASP A 244 34.78 6.66 -2.31
CA ASP A 244 35.12 8.06 -2.12
C ASP A 244 35.47 8.75 -3.45
N HIS A 245 35.83 10.04 -3.42
CA HIS A 245 36.19 10.80 -4.63
C HIS A 245 37.47 10.30 -5.30
N ASP A 246 38.31 9.55 -4.62
CA ASP A 246 39.55 8.96 -5.12
C ASP A 246 39.35 7.54 -5.67
N GLY A 247 38.12 7.01 -5.56
CA GLY A 247 37.77 5.68 -6.08
C GLY A 247 38.11 4.52 -5.14
N ASN A 248 38.37 4.79 -3.86
CA ASN A 248 38.65 3.77 -2.85
C ASN A 248 37.37 3.26 -2.18
#